data_73226d6c721d965f07371e2e260cf01a
#
_entry.id   73226d6c721d965f07371e2e260cf01a
#
_cell.length_a   1.000
_cell.length_b   1.000
_cell.length_c   1.000
_cell.angle_alpha   90.00
_cell.angle_beta   90.00
_cell.angle_gamma   90.00
#
_symmetry.space_group_name_H-M   'P 1'
#
loop_
_entity.id
_entity.type
_entity.pdbx_description
1 polymer ?
#
loop_
_entity_poly.entity_id
_entity_poly.type
_entity_poly.pdbx_seq_one_letter_code
_entity_poly.pdbx_strand_id
1 'polypeptide(L)'
;MIKVDPKVQRIIDWRESFITLPDNHFFELIRMYLGEIHSPFNKQKLIEQLGAFLRKEENRRTIINLLSESDILILAAVYYIPNATTEKLSNFFDKTINFAKLYERLLNLEERLLIYRHGDKNTRKTLISLNPMLEDEILPLLSKKILLPLPVLETRNEEVPLSLTPEKLAAFINFVCTNPGLCKADGTIKKRDCEKLEEIFGSGTAPVFQHIFTAFINLSLVKENLNGYEIDGSRLKSFAGLDEKLQYAYLCVAGIGRFSRTALMSQAKLLLETANSLPATGFARTCVLRTAFLLFEKDPSSFSSSERAFGGGRFNSILARAQGEDENSSANSILENPSAVMDRLCDSATMFGILQEYGKDENGETVFVKGGVLFKKTVSGTGIGAEPELPKVLNIDPAFNVTVFPGLPLKELLPLMRIMDLKQFDTAAVFEITRKSIMRALDSGLKEKEILEIIKKFCAYELPENLLVSIEDW
;
A
#
# COMPACT_ATOMS: atom_id res chain seq x y z
N MET A 1 -9.39 -30.48 29.84
CA MET A 1 -8.03 -29.95 29.72
C MET A 1 -7.90 -28.75 30.64
N ILE A 2 -7.05 -28.82 31.67
CA ILE A 2 -6.75 -27.70 32.55
C ILE A 2 -6.01 -26.64 31.68
N LYS A 3 -6.59 -25.46 31.50
CA LYS A 3 -5.87 -24.35 30.82
C LYS A 3 -4.72 -23.92 31.71
N VAL A 4 -3.50 -24.26 31.32
CA VAL A 4 -2.28 -23.78 31.96
C VAL A 4 -2.20 -22.26 31.71
N ASP A 5 -1.79 -21.48 32.73
CA ASP A 5 -1.54 -20.06 32.59
C ASP A 5 -0.51 -19.82 31.45
N PRO A 6 -0.78 -18.90 30.52
CA PRO A 6 0.15 -18.61 29.42
C PRO A 6 1.57 -18.27 29.86
N LYS A 7 1.73 -17.59 31.00
CA LYS A 7 3.07 -17.28 31.55
C LYS A 7 3.78 -18.56 32.02
N VAL A 8 3.07 -19.48 32.65
CA VAL A 8 3.61 -20.78 33.07
C VAL A 8 4.00 -21.63 31.85
N GLN A 9 3.16 -21.65 30.80
CA GLN A 9 3.48 -22.37 29.56
C GLN A 9 4.78 -21.84 28.93
N ARG A 10 4.96 -20.55 28.83
CA ARG A 10 6.21 -19.94 28.28
C ARG A 10 7.46 -20.30 29.11
N ILE A 11 7.33 -20.41 30.43
CA ILE A 11 8.43 -20.87 31.30
C ILE A 11 8.76 -22.35 31.02
N ILE A 12 7.73 -23.17 30.76
CA ILE A 12 7.95 -24.59 30.40
C ILE A 12 8.66 -24.66 29.05
N ASP A 13 8.16 -23.91 28.02
CA ASP A 13 8.76 -23.87 26.68
C ASP A 13 10.22 -23.38 26.72
N TRP A 14 10.51 -22.37 27.54
CA TRP A 14 11.87 -21.90 27.80
C TRP A 14 12.77 -22.99 28.41
N ARG A 15 12.28 -23.74 29.43
CA ARG A 15 13.05 -24.86 30.01
C ARG A 15 13.28 -25.97 29.00
N GLU A 16 12.28 -26.34 28.23
CA GLU A 16 12.36 -27.35 27.19
C GLU A 16 13.38 -26.97 26.11
N SER A 17 13.45 -25.67 25.73
CA SER A 17 14.41 -25.19 24.75
C SER A 17 15.88 -25.45 25.18
N PHE A 18 16.18 -25.30 26.46
CA PHE A 18 17.53 -25.62 27.03
C PHE A 18 17.83 -27.13 27.06
N ILE A 19 16.82 -27.97 27.30
CA ILE A 19 17.00 -29.43 27.29
C ILE A 19 17.40 -29.90 25.89
N THR A 20 16.83 -29.26 24.84
CA THR A 20 17.09 -29.63 23.45
C THR A 20 18.36 -29.06 22.85
N LEU A 21 19.04 -28.14 23.55
CA LEU A 21 20.33 -27.61 23.11
C LEU A 21 21.39 -28.69 23.01
N PRO A 22 22.29 -28.65 22.00
CA PRO A 22 23.47 -29.50 21.93
C PRO A 22 24.32 -29.36 23.21
N ASP A 23 24.87 -30.45 23.69
CA ASP A 23 25.57 -30.49 24.97
C ASP A 23 26.68 -29.45 25.09
N ASN A 24 27.48 -29.29 24.04
CA ASN A 24 28.58 -28.32 24.05
C ASN A 24 28.05 -26.89 24.28
N HIS A 25 27.06 -26.51 23.55
CA HIS A 25 26.44 -25.17 23.64
C HIS A 25 25.75 -24.94 24.99
N PHE A 26 25.03 -25.95 25.46
CA PHE A 26 24.39 -25.92 26.77
C PHE A 26 25.41 -25.70 27.89
N PHE A 27 26.52 -26.48 27.94
CA PHE A 27 27.50 -26.38 29.00
C PHE A 27 28.33 -25.10 28.91
N GLU A 28 28.64 -24.57 27.75
CA GLU A 28 29.28 -23.27 27.57
C GLU A 28 28.42 -22.16 28.18
N LEU A 29 27.13 -22.14 27.84
CA LEU A 29 26.18 -21.14 28.34
C LEU A 29 26.02 -21.28 29.88
N ILE A 30 25.88 -22.47 30.42
CA ILE A 30 25.78 -22.68 31.86
C ILE A 30 27.04 -22.22 32.61
N ARG A 31 28.24 -22.49 32.07
CA ARG A 31 29.50 -22.02 32.68
C ARG A 31 29.60 -20.50 32.71
N MET A 32 29.11 -19.85 31.73
CA MET A 32 29.11 -18.37 31.65
C MET A 32 28.34 -17.74 32.81
N TYR A 33 27.24 -18.35 33.25
CA TYR A 33 26.36 -17.79 34.28
C TYR A 33 26.54 -18.41 35.67
N LEU A 34 26.85 -19.69 35.75
CA LEU A 34 26.94 -20.43 37.02
C LEU A 34 28.36 -20.81 37.41
N GLY A 35 29.35 -20.56 36.53
CA GLY A 35 30.75 -20.94 36.79
C GLY A 35 31.03 -22.41 36.51
N GLU A 36 32.00 -23.00 37.22
CA GLU A 36 32.41 -24.38 37.00
C GLU A 36 31.33 -25.39 37.33
N ILE A 37 31.20 -26.42 36.47
CA ILE A 37 30.22 -27.48 36.59
C ILE A 37 30.92 -28.73 37.12
N HIS A 38 30.49 -29.23 38.30
CA HIS A 38 31.02 -30.44 38.90
C HIS A 38 30.27 -31.68 38.44
N SER A 39 30.99 -32.75 38.13
CA SER A 39 30.44 -34.05 37.76
C SER A 39 30.10 -34.87 39.04
N PRO A 40 28.99 -35.66 39.04
CA PRO A 40 28.00 -35.87 37.97
C PRO A 40 27.02 -34.71 37.88
N PHE A 41 26.66 -34.31 36.62
CA PHE A 41 25.75 -33.23 36.37
C PHE A 41 24.38 -33.76 35.85
N ASN A 42 23.32 -33.00 36.17
CA ASN A 42 21.96 -33.21 35.65
C ASN A 42 21.51 -31.93 34.96
N LYS A 43 21.22 -32.00 33.67
CA LYS A 43 20.72 -30.85 32.87
C LYS A 43 19.53 -30.15 33.53
N GLN A 44 18.56 -30.90 34.03
CA GLN A 44 17.37 -30.31 34.65
C GLN A 44 17.73 -29.49 35.89
N LYS A 45 18.63 -30.01 36.75
CA LYS A 45 19.09 -29.29 37.93
C LYS A 45 19.85 -28.03 37.56
N LEU A 46 20.67 -28.06 36.50
CA LEU A 46 21.39 -26.88 36.00
C LEU A 46 20.46 -25.83 35.48
N ILE A 47 19.39 -26.21 34.75
CA ILE A 47 18.34 -25.29 34.28
C ILE A 47 17.59 -24.67 35.47
N GLU A 48 17.32 -25.43 36.53
CA GLU A 48 16.69 -24.89 37.73
C GLU A 48 17.62 -23.89 38.45
N GLN A 49 18.93 -24.16 38.53
CA GLN A 49 19.91 -23.23 39.04
C GLN A 49 20.02 -21.96 38.21
N LEU A 50 19.99 -22.07 36.86
CA LEU A 50 19.94 -20.92 35.97
C LEU A 50 18.64 -20.11 36.19
N GLY A 51 17.50 -20.75 36.33
CA GLY A 51 16.25 -20.11 36.71
C GLY A 51 16.31 -19.40 38.06
N ALA A 52 17.00 -20.01 39.06
CA ALA A 52 17.24 -19.36 40.35
C ALA A 52 18.18 -18.15 40.25
N PHE A 53 19.20 -18.23 39.38
CA PHE A 53 20.09 -17.11 39.07
C PHE A 53 19.32 -15.93 38.47
N LEU A 54 18.44 -16.19 37.51
CA LEU A 54 17.61 -15.18 36.85
C LEU A 54 16.50 -14.60 37.76
N ARG A 55 16.09 -15.28 38.83
CA ARG A 55 15.16 -14.73 39.83
C ARG A 55 15.76 -13.64 40.71
N LYS A 56 17.08 -13.57 40.82
CA LYS A 56 17.75 -12.53 41.60
C LYS A 56 17.69 -11.21 40.80
N GLU A 57 17.14 -10.17 41.43
CA GLU A 57 16.95 -8.88 40.80
C GLU A 57 18.24 -8.23 40.32
N GLU A 58 19.31 -8.36 41.08
CA GLU A 58 20.65 -7.83 40.73
C GLU A 58 21.16 -8.40 39.41
N ASN A 59 20.97 -9.72 39.18
CA ASN A 59 21.41 -10.39 37.97
C ASN A 59 20.58 -9.94 36.77
N ARG A 60 19.24 -9.80 36.92
CA ARG A 60 18.38 -9.29 35.87
C ARG A 60 18.75 -7.86 35.48
N ARG A 61 18.94 -6.98 36.49
CA ARG A 61 19.37 -5.60 36.25
C ARG A 61 20.71 -5.53 35.50
N THR A 62 21.67 -6.38 35.86
CA THR A 62 22.97 -6.43 35.18
C THR A 62 22.81 -6.79 33.71
N ILE A 63 21.99 -7.80 33.39
CA ILE A 63 21.73 -8.20 32.00
C ILE A 63 21.06 -7.08 31.21
N ILE A 64 20.07 -6.41 31.80
CA ILE A 64 19.27 -5.35 31.14
C ILE A 64 20.12 -4.09 30.94
N ASN A 65 20.94 -3.69 31.87
CA ASN A 65 21.79 -2.50 31.76
C ASN A 65 22.83 -2.59 30.63
N LEU A 66 23.08 -3.78 30.10
CA LEU A 66 23.98 -4.01 28.96
C LEU A 66 23.26 -3.94 27.59
N LEU A 67 21.97 -3.59 27.55
CA LEU A 67 21.23 -3.50 26.32
C LEU A 67 21.60 -2.23 25.52
N SER A 68 21.95 -2.42 24.26
CA SER A 68 22.12 -1.33 23.30
C SER A 68 20.76 -0.97 22.66
N GLU A 69 20.67 0.20 22.03
CA GLU A 69 19.49 0.60 21.25
C GLU A 69 19.15 -0.40 20.14
N SER A 70 20.18 -0.97 19.50
CA SER A 70 19.99 -2.03 18.49
C SER A 70 19.41 -3.31 19.09
N ASP A 71 19.78 -3.67 20.32
CA ASP A 71 19.22 -4.82 21.01
C ASP A 71 17.74 -4.60 21.33
N ILE A 72 17.41 -3.40 21.86
CA ILE A 72 16.03 -3.01 22.17
C ILE A 72 15.16 -3.02 20.91
N LEU A 73 15.69 -2.56 19.77
CA LEU A 73 14.99 -2.58 18.50
C LEU A 73 14.66 -4.03 18.06
N ILE A 74 15.63 -4.96 18.16
CA ILE A 74 15.41 -6.36 17.79
C ILE A 74 14.45 -7.04 18.78
N LEU A 75 14.60 -6.81 20.08
CA LEU A 75 13.69 -7.33 21.11
C LEU A 75 12.25 -6.81 20.91
N ALA A 76 12.08 -5.54 20.52
CA ALA A 76 10.79 -4.99 20.18
C ALA A 76 10.17 -5.71 18.95
N ALA A 77 10.97 -5.99 17.90
CA ALA A 77 10.50 -6.75 16.76
C ALA A 77 10.08 -8.18 17.14
N VAL A 78 10.87 -8.87 17.96
CA VAL A 78 10.54 -10.21 18.50
C VAL A 78 9.22 -10.18 19.28
N TYR A 79 8.96 -9.11 20.03
CA TYR A 79 7.74 -8.99 20.83
C TYR A 79 6.49 -8.64 20.01
N TYR A 80 6.63 -7.68 19.07
CA TYR A 80 5.47 -7.15 18.32
C TYR A 80 5.11 -7.95 17.06
N ILE A 81 6.04 -8.80 16.56
CA ILE A 81 5.77 -9.68 15.42
C ILE A 81 5.22 -11.03 15.93
N PRO A 82 3.97 -11.38 15.63
CA PRO A 82 3.40 -12.64 16.09
C PRO A 82 4.15 -13.84 15.52
N ASN A 83 4.47 -14.80 16.41
CA ASN A 83 5.22 -16.00 16.03
C ASN A 83 6.51 -15.64 15.26
N ALA A 84 7.34 -14.78 15.86
CA ALA A 84 8.57 -14.29 15.24
C ALA A 84 9.49 -15.47 14.87
N THR A 85 10.02 -15.45 13.66
CA THR A 85 11.04 -16.38 13.15
C THR A 85 12.21 -15.56 12.61
N THR A 86 13.35 -16.19 12.39
CA THR A 86 14.51 -15.52 11.77
C THR A 86 14.14 -14.93 10.40
N GLU A 87 13.34 -15.66 9.61
CA GLU A 87 12.85 -15.23 8.31
C GLU A 87 11.96 -13.98 8.41
N LYS A 88 10.96 -13.97 9.32
CA LYS A 88 10.09 -12.81 9.54
C LYS A 88 10.86 -11.58 9.99
N LEU A 89 11.81 -11.76 10.91
CA LEU A 89 12.67 -10.67 11.39
C LEU A 89 13.57 -10.15 10.26
N SER A 90 14.13 -11.05 9.42
CA SER A 90 14.90 -10.65 8.24
C SER A 90 14.07 -9.82 7.27
N ASN A 91 12.86 -10.26 6.96
CA ASN A 91 11.93 -9.53 6.08
C ASN A 91 11.51 -8.17 6.68
N PHE A 92 11.32 -8.09 8.00
CA PHE A 92 10.97 -6.85 8.69
C PHE A 92 12.13 -5.84 8.69
N PHE A 93 13.36 -6.30 8.83
CA PHE A 93 14.56 -5.46 8.82
C PHE A 93 15.20 -5.31 7.44
N ASP A 94 14.56 -5.84 6.40
CA ASP A 94 15.05 -5.70 5.04
C ASP A 94 15.41 -4.23 4.74
N LYS A 95 16.49 -3.99 4.00
CA LYS A 95 17.08 -2.68 3.70
C LYS A 95 17.69 -1.92 4.88
N THR A 96 17.47 -2.33 6.14
CA THR A 96 18.03 -1.64 7.33
C THR A 96 19.11 -2.42 8.04
N ILE A 97 18.95 -3.74 8.16
CA ILE A 97 19.93 -4.65 8.78
C ILE A 97 20.11 -5.84 7.84
N ASN A 98 21.34 -6.09 7.40
CA ASN A 98 21.60 -7.26 6.58
C ASN A 98 21.43 -8.57 7.39
N PHE A 99 21.14 -9.66 6.70
CA PHE A 99 20.84 -10.95 7.31
C PHE A 99 21.97 -11.44 8.22
N ALA A 100 23.25 -11.33 7.82
CA ALA A 100 24.38 -11.79 8.60
C ALA A 100 24.48 -11.04 9.93
N LYS A 101 24.34 -9.71 9.92
CA LYS A 101 24.35 -8.87 11.11
C LYS A 101 23.15 -9.13 12.01
N LEU A 102 21.96 -9.35 11.45
CA LEU A 102 20.78 -9.72 12.22
C LEU A 102 20.98 -11.06 12.91
N TYR A 103 21.49 -12.06 12.17
CA TYR A 103 21.74 -13.39 12.71
C TYR A 103 22.76 -13.37 13.86
N GLU A 104 23.87 -12.67 13.70
CA GLU A 104 24.88 -12.45 14.75
C GLU A 104 24.25 -11.81 16.00
N ARG A 105 23.43 -10.78 15.81
CA ARG A 105 22.73 -10.13 16.93
C ARG A 105 21.76 -11.06 17.64
N LEU A 106 20.99 -11.87 16.89
CA LEU A 106 20.08 -12.85 17.48
C LEU A 106 20.82 -13.91 18.30
N LEU A 107 22.00 -14.38 17.84
CA LEU A 107 22.84 -15.29 18.61
C LEU A 107 23.29 -14.62 19.88
N ASN A 108 23.81 -13.40 19.82
CA ASN A 108 24.25 -12.65 20.99
C ASN A 108 23.13 -12.45 22.03
N LEU A 109 21.91 -12.11 21.56
CA LEU A 109 20.76 -11.96 22.46
C LEU A 109 20.34 -13.29 23.09
N GLU A 110 20.51 -14.41 22.39
CA GLU A 110 20.24 -15.76 22.90
C GLU A 110 21.31 -16.17 23.96
N GLU A 111 22.58 -15.94 23.69
CA GLU A 111 23.70 -16.17 24.66
C GLU A 111 23.55 -15.31 25.93
N ARG A 112 22.99 -14.10 25.78
CA ARG A 112 22.68 -13.20 26.91
C ARG A 112 21.35 -13.53 27.59
N LEU A 113 20.70 -14.66 27.27
CA LEU A 113 19.44 -15.14 27.85
C LEU A 113 18.24 -14.19 27.64
N LEU A 114 18.32 -13.27 26.71
CA LEU A 114 17.24 -12.28 26.45
C LEU A 114 16.11 -12.86 25.60
N ILE A 115 16.46 -13.76 24.67
CA ILE A 115 15.54 -14.51 23.83
C ILE A 115 15.84 -16.00 23.90
N TYR A 116 14.89 -16.82 23.44
CA TYR A 116 15.10 -18.26 23.29
C TYR A 116 14.37 -18.75 22.02
N ARG A 117 14.83 -19.89 21.48
CA ARG A 117 14.24 -20.54 20.34
C ARG A 117 13.46 -21.77 20.77
N HIS A 118 12.28 -21.94 20.24
CA HIS A 118 11.47 -23.13 20.49
C HIS A 118 10.72 -23.56 19.22
N GLY A 119 10.42 -24.86 19.13
CA GLY A 119 9.66 -25.39 18.00
C GLY A 119 8.17 -25.16 18.14
N ASP A 120 7.53 -24.66 17.09
CA ASP A 120 6.06 -24.67 17.01
C ASP A 120 5.57 -26.08 16.65
N LYS A 121 4.72 -26.65 17.49
CA LYS A 121 4.17 -28.01 17.31
C LYS A 121 3.29 -28.14 16.06
N ASN A 122 2.68 -27.04 15.60
CA ASN A 122 1.76 -27.04 14.46
C ASN A 122 2.47 -26.83 13.13
N THR A 123 3.42 -25.88 13.07
CA THR A 123 4.05 -25.46 11.81
C THR A 123 5.44 -26.06 11.59
N ARG A 124 6.02 -26.72 12.61
CA ARG A 124 7.41 -27.19 12.63
C ARG A 124 8.46 -26.10 12.42
N LYS A 125 8.07 -24.82 12.54
CA LYS A 125 8.98 -23.69 12.44
C LYS A 125 9.64 -23.42 13.78
N THR A 126 10.86 -22.89 13.76
CA THR A 126 11.56 -22.42 14.96
C THR A 126 11.11 -20.99 15.25
N LEU A 127 10.42 -20.79 16.37
CA LEU A 127 9.97 -19.51 16.86
C LEU A 127 11.03 -18.88 17.78
N ILE A 128 11.06 -17.57 17.80
CA ILE A 128 11.92 -16.76 18.69
C ILE A 128 11.01 -16.00 19.64
N SER A 129 11.26 -16.12 20.95
CA SER A 129 10.45 -15.46 21.99
C SER A 129 11.35 -14.79 23.02
N LEU A 130 10.81 -13.78 23.71
CA LEU A 130 11.48 -13.16 24.85
C LEU A 130 11.57 -14.16 26.01
N ASN A 131 12.67 -14.11 26.75
CA ASN A 131 12.82 -14.94 27.95
C ASN A 131 11.75 -14.53 28.98
N PRO A 132 10.87 -15.44 29.40
CA PRO A 132 9.79 -15.14 30.34
C PRO A 132 10.25 -14.76 31.73
N MET A 133 11.51 -15.08 32.07
CA MET A 133 12.12 -14.73 33.36
C MET A 133 12.64 -13.28 33.38
N LEU A 134 12.84 -12.64 32.23
CA LEU A 134 13.32 -11.27 32.07
C LEU A 134 12.24 -10.34 31.47
N GLU A 135 11.07 -10.87 31.15
CA GLU A 135 10.01 -10.17 30.43
C GLU A 135 9.55 -8.92 31.19
N ASP A 136 9.38 -9.01 32.51
CA ASP A 136 8.89 -7.90 33.33
C ASP A 136 9.85 -6.69 33.31
N GLU A 137 11.17 -6.91 33.14
CA GLU A 137 12.17 -5.85 33.00
C GLU A 137 12.37 -5.39 31.55
N ILE A 138 12.16 -6.26 30.57
CA ILE A 138 12.34 -5.94 29.14
C ILE A 138 11.13 -5.14 28.62
N LEU A 139 9.90 -5.55 28.96
CA LEU A 139 8.67 -4.94 28.42
C LEU A 139 8.59 -3.41 28.57
N PRO A 140 8.97 -2.80 29.70
CA PRO A 140 8.96 -1.34 29.85
C PRO A 140 9.88 -0.62 28.87
N LEU A 141 10.90 -1.28 28.33
CA LEU A 141 11.85 -0.73 27.36
C LEU A 141 11.31 -0.83 25.93
N LEU A 142 10.34 -1.73 25.70
CA LEU A 142 9.82 -1.98 24.36
C LEU A 142 8.67 -1.03 24.04
N SER A 143 8.81 -0.33 22.93
CA SER A 143 7.75 0.53 22.40
C SER A 143 7.58 0.27 20.91
N LYS A 144 6.34 0.22 20.45
CA LYS A 144 6.04 0.16 19.03
C LYS A 144 6.61 1.38 18.25
N LYS A 145 6.79 2.51 18.94
CA LYS A 145 7.41 3.72 18.37
C LYS A 145 8.88 3.51 17.98
N ILE A 146 9.60 2.61 18.66
CA ILE A 146 10.99 2.28 18.32
C ILE A 146 11.06 1.57 16.96
N LEU A 147 10.06 0.74 16.64
CA LEU A 147 9.95 0.08 15.34
C LEU A 147 9.57 1.04 14.22
N LEU A 148 8.87 2.11 14.54
CA LEU A 148 8.30 3.09 13.61
C LEU A 148 8.76 4.50 14.00
N PRO A 149 10.07 4.80 13.86
CA PRO A 149 10.62 6.10 14.25
C PRO A 149 10.03 7.21 13.36
N LEU A 150 9.76 8.36 13.97
CA LEU A 150 9.40 9.55 13.23
C LEU A 150 10.65 10.17 12.60
N PRO A 151 10.61 10.52 11.31
CA PRO A 151 11.75 11.14 10.65
C PRO A 151 11.96 12.58 11.12
N VAL A 152 13.21 13.01 11.18
CA VAL A 152 13.58 14.41 11.29
C VAL A 152 13.82 14.91 9.86
N LEU A 153 13.13 15.97 9.45
CA LEU A 153 13.16 16.50 8.09
C LEU A 153 14.35 17.47 7.93
N GLU A 154 15.26 17.17 7.00
CA GLU A 154 16.32 18.08 6.57
C GLU A 154 15.85 19.01 5.43
N THR A 155 15.05 18.48 4.51
CA THR A 155 14.57 19.22 3.34
C THR A 155 13.06 19.12 3.21
N ARG A 156 12.44 20.18 2.68
CA ARG A 156 11.01 20.22 2.41
C ARG A 156 10.79 20.44 0.90
N ASN A 157 9.92 19.67 0.29
CA ASN A 157 9.52 19.91 -1.09
C ASN A 157 8.52 21.09 -1.11
N GLU A 158 8.81 22.12 -1.87
CA GLU A 158 7.90 23.25 -2.08
C GLU A 158 6.90 22.97 -3.21
N GLU A 159 7.22 22.02 -4.10
CA GLU A 159 6.35 21.65 -5.20
C GLU A 159 5.18 20.79 -4.68
N VAL A 160 3.97 21.22 -5.01
CA VAL A 160 2.76 20.43 -4.77
C VAL A 160 2.73 19.32 -5.82
N PRO A 161 2.82 18.04 -5.44
CA PRO A 161 2.80 16.96 -6.41
C PRO A 161 1.49 16.94 -7.20
N LEU A 162 1.56 16.43 -8.42
CA LEU A 162 0.43 16.24 -9.30
C LEU A 162 -0.55 15.22 -8.70
N SER A 163 -1.47 15.68 -7.86
CA SER A 163 -2.48 14.79 -7.28
C SER A 163 -3.50 14.39 -8.32
N LEU A 164 -3.85 13.11 -8.36
CA LEU A 164 -4.96 12.64 -9.16
C LEU A 164 -6.27 13.11 -8.51
N THR A 165 -7.13 13.75 -9.30
CA THR A 165 -8.49 14.15 -8.87
C THR A 165 -9.53 13.42 -9.73
N PRO A 166 -10.80 13.31 -9.26
CA PRO A 166 -11.85 12.73 -10.08
C PRO A 166 -12.00 13.40 -11.45
N GLU A 167 -11.81 14.72 -11.51
CA GLU A 167 -11.88 15.50 -12.74
C GLU A 167 -10.71 15.17 -13.68
N LYS A 168 -9.49 15.03 -13.14
CA LYS A 168 -8.33 14.64 -13.94
C LYS A 168 -8.46 13.21 -14.47
N LEU A 169 -9.00 12.31 -13.65
CA LEU A 169 -9.29 10.94 -14.07
C LEU A 169 -10.38 10.90 -15.15
N ALA A 170 -11.45 11.69 -14.99
CA ALA A 170 -12.50 11.82 -15.99
C ALA A 170 -11.99 12.42 -17.30
N ALA A 171 -11.16 13.46 -17.24
CA ALA A 171 -10.51 14.06 -18.40
C ALA A 171 -9.61 13.04 -19.13
N PHE A 172 -8.85 12.24 -18.41
CA PHE A 172 -8.05 11.17 -19.02
C PHE A 172 -8.93 10.09 -19.65
N ILE A 173 -10.05 9.69 -19.02
CA ILE A 173 -11.02 8.76 -19.61
C ILE A 173 -11.58 9.33 -20.91
N ASN A 174 -11.94 10.62 -20.95
CA ASN A 174 -12.38 11.29 -22.17
C ASN A 174 -11.29 11.24 -23.26
N PHE A 175 -10.04 11.53 -22.90
CA PHE A 175 -8.89 11.42 -23.82
C PHE A 175 -8.75 10.01 -24.40
N VAL A 176 -8.89 8.97 -23.58
CA VAL A 176 -8.84 7.56 -24.06
C VAL A 176 -10.00 7.27 -25.01
N CYS A 177 -11.23 7.71 -24.70
CA CYS A 177 -12.39 7.53 -25.56
C CYS A 177 -12.24 8.20 -26.93
N THR A 178 -11.60 9.37 -26.97
CA THR A 178 -11.44 10.15 -28.22
C THR A 178 -10.23 9.74 -29.04
N ASN A 179 -9.31 8.93 -28.48
CA ASN A 179 -8.10 8.45 -29.13
C ASN A 179 -7.97 6.91 -29.06
N PRO A 180 -8.81 6.13 -29.79
CA PRO A 180 -8.84 4.67 -29.68
C PRO A 180 -7.52 4.00 -30.04
N GLY A 181 -6.71 4.62 -30.90
CA GLY A 181 -5.38 4.14 -31.28
C GLY A 181 -4.22 4.61 -30.39
N LEU A 182 -4.49 5.05 -29.17
CA LEU A 182 -3.57 5.64 -28.19
C LEU A 182 -2.32 4.79 -27.93
N CYS A 183 -2.46 3.45 -27.87
CA CYS A 183 -1.43 2.55 -27.42
C CYS A 183 -0.90 1.64 -28.52
N LYS A 184 0.28 1.09 -28.26
CA LYS A 184 0.84 -0.08 -28.94
C LYS A 184 0.17 -1.36 -28.43
N ALA A 185 0.43 -2.49 -29.09
CA ALA A 185 -0.09 -3.80 -28.68
C ALA A 185 0.39 -4.24 -27.27
N ASP A 186 1.49 -3.69 -26.77
CA ASP A 186 2.00 -3.93 -25.42
C ASP A 186 1.35 -3.05 -24.34
N GLY A 187 0.38 -2.19 -24.70
CA GLY A 187 -0.29 -1.25 -23.79
C GLY A 187 0.51 0.02 -23.52
N THR A 188 1.68 0.20 -24.15
CA THR A 188 2.47 1.43 -24.03
C THR A 188 1.83 2.55 -24.84
N ILE A 189 1.60 3.72 -24.24
CA ILE A 189 1.11 4.91 -24.93
C ILE A 189 2.14 5.33 -25.99
N LYS A 190 1.67 5.65 -27.21
CA LYS A 190 2.54 6.07 -28.32
C LYS A 190 3.15 7.44 -28.01
N LYS A 191 4.41 7.65 -28.41
CA LYS A 191 5.14 8.90 -28.17
C LYS A 191 4.35 10.15 -28.57
N ARG A 192 3.71 10.14 -29.77
CA ARG A 192 2.87 11.25 -30.24
C ARG A 192 1.71 11.56 -29.28
N ASP A 193 1.13 10.54 -28.65
CA ASP A 193 -0.02 10.72 -27.76
C ASP A 193 0.45 11.04 -26.32
N CYS A 194 1.69 10.68 -25.94
CA CYS A 194 2.36 11.21 -24.75
C CYS A 194 2.59 12.74 -24.88
N GLU A 195 3.06 13.20 -26.05
CA GLU A 195 3.27 14.63 -26.32
C GLU A 195 1.94 15.41 -26.19
N LYS A 196 0.84 14.89 -26.73
CA LYS A 196 -0.50 15.48 -26.54
C LYS A 196 -0.97 15.50 -25.09
N LEU A 197 -0.69 14.42 -24.33
CA LEU A 197 -1.03 14.39 -22.90
C LEU A 197 -0.26 15.48 -22.14
N GLU A 198 1.01 15.69 -22.47
CA GLU A 198 1.80 16.75 -21.85
C GLU A 198 1.35 18.16 -22.28
N GLU A 199 0.86 18.35 -23.50
CA GLU A 199 0.24 19.59 -23.93
C GLU A 199 -1.04 19.91 -23.15
N ILE A 200 -1.86 18.88 -22.86
CA ILE A 200 -3.16 19.02 -22.19
C ILE A 200 -3.00 19.15 -20.67
N PHE A 201 -2.18 18.31 -20.06
CA PHE A 201 -2.09 18.14 -18.60
C PHE A 201 -0.81 18.72 -17.98
N GLY A 202 0.11 19.21 -18.79
CA GLY A 202 1.40 19.76 -18.36
C GLY A 202 2.58 18.82 -18.60
N SER A 203 3.77 19.39 -18.72
CA SER A 203 5.01 18.64 -18.99
C SER A 203 5.32 17.63 -17.88
N GLY A 204 5.88 16.47 -18.24
CA GLY A 204 6.27 15.42 -17.29
C GLY A 204 5.12 14.58 -16.74
N THR A 205 3.88 14.75 -17.26
CA THR A 205 2.71 13.99 -16.77
C THR A 205 2.51 12.65 -17.49
N ALA A 206 3.13 12.45 -18.65
CA ALA A 206 2.97 11.23 -19.44
C ALA A 206 3.26 9.92 -18.68
N PRO A 207 4.29 9.81 -17.81
CA PRO A 207 4.52 8.59 -17.02
C PRO A 207 3.36 8.26 -16.06
N VAL A 208 2.74 9.27 -15.46
CA VAL A 208 1.57 9.09 -14.57
C VAL A 208 0.39 8.53 -15.36
N PHE A 209 0.10 9.09 -16.53
CA PHE A 209 -0.98 8.59 -17.39
C PHE A 209 -0.70 7.21 -17.96
N GLN A 210 0.55 6.88 -18.28
CA GLN A 210 0.94 5.51 -18.62
C GLN A 210 0.63 4.55 -17.47
N HIS A 211 0.93 4.94 -16.24
CA HIS A 211 0.66 4.12 -15.06
C HIS A 211 -0.85 3.94 -14.81
N ILE A 212 -1.64 5.02 -14.96
CA ILE A 212 -3.11 4.96 -14.90
C ILE A 212 -3.66 4.03 -15.99
N PHE A 213 -3.14 4.13 -17.20
CA PHE A 213 -3.60 3.29 -18.32
C PHE A 213 -3.26 1.81 -18.09
N THR A 214 -2.09 1.52 -17.55
CA THR A 214 -1.73 0.16 -17.10
C THR A 214 -2.72 -0.38 -16.06
N ALA A 215 -3.10 0.46 -15.08
CA ALA A 215 -4.14 0.10 -14.11
C ALA A 215 -5.49 -0.17 -14.80
N PHE A 216 -5.88 0.61 -15.79
CA PHE A 216 -7.12 0.40 -16.55
C PHE A 216 -7.12 -0.95 -17.29
N ILE A 217 -6.01 -1.33 -17.91
CA ILE A 217 -5.85 -2.65 -18.55
C ILE A 217 -6.00 -3.76 -17.49
N ASN A 218 -5.29 -3.67 -16.38
CA ASN A 218 -5.26 -4.70 -15.33
C ASN A 218 -6.60 -4.83 -14.59
N LEU A 219 -7.37 -3.74 -14.45
CA LEU A 219 -8.74 -3.73 -13.93
C LEU A 219 -9.78 -4.12 -14.98
N SER A 220 -9.36 -4.31 -16.24
CA SER A 220 -10.25 -4.53 -17.39
C SER A 220 -11.29 -3.42 -17.57
N LEU A 221 -10.92 -2.17 -17.25
CA LEU A 221 -11.72 -0.98 -17.58
C LEU A 221 -11.63 -0.63 -19.06
N VAL A 222 -10.58 -1.14 -19.72
CA VAL A 222 -10.41 -1.09 -21.18
C VAL A 222 -10.31 -2.50 -21.73
N LYS A 223 -10.81 -2.69 -22.95
CA LYS A 223 -10.73 -3.94 -23.70
C LYS A 223 -9.91 -3.73 -24.97
N GLU A 224 -9.06 -4.69 -25.29
CA GLU A 224 -8.33 -4.71 -26.54
C GLU A 224 -9.29 -5.07 -27.69
N ASN A 225 -9.22 -4.32 -28.78
CA ASN A 225 -9.92 -4.59 -30.03
C ASN A 225 -8.95 -4.47 -31.23
N LEU A 226 -9.46 -4.67 -32.45
CA LEU A 226 -8.66 -4.61 -33.68
C LEU A 226 -7.99 -3.24 -33.92
N ASN A 227 -8.53 -2.17 -33.35
CA ASN A 227 -8.07 -0.78 -33.52
C ASN A 227 -7.26 -0.26 -32.32
N GLY A 228 -7.03 -1.07 -31.30
CA GLY A 228 -6.35 -0.70 -30.05
C GLY A 228 -7.20 -1.03 -28.81
N TYR A 229 -7.35 -0.07 -27.92
CA TYR A 229 -8.09 -0.23 -26.67
C TYR A 229 -9.35 0.62 -26.66
N GLU A 230 -10.43 0.04 -26.15
CA GLU A 230 -11.73 0.70 -25.98
C GLU A 230 -12.20 0.61 -24.52
N ILE A 231 -12.84 1.65 -24.01
CA ILE A 231 -13.41 1.69 -22.66
C ILE A 231 -14.56 0.69 -22.52
N ASP A 232 -14.51 -0.17 -21.49
CA ASP A 232 -15.68 -0.95 -21.06
C ASP A 232 -16.60 -0.09 -20.19
N GLY A 233 -17.64 0.48 -20.80
CA GLY A 233 -18.55 1.39 -20.12
C GLY A 233 -19.25 0.77 -18.90
N SER A 234 -19.55 -0.54 -18.92
CA SER A 234 -20.22 -1.22 -17.81
C SER A 234 -19.31 -1.38 -16.61
N ARG A 235 -18.07 -1.79 -16.84
CA ARG A 235 -17.04 -1.90 -15.81
C ARG A 235 -16.63 -0.55 -15.27
N LEU A 236 -16.44 0.43 -16.13
CA LEU A 236 -16.14 1.80 -15.73
C LEU A 236 -17.23 2.40 -14.84
N LYS A 237 -18.50 2.19 -15.17
CA LYS A 237 -19.65 2.62 -14.34
C LYS A 237 -19.62 1.95 -12.96
N SER A 238 -19.34 0.64 -12.92
CA SER A 238 -19.21 -0.10 -11.67
C SER A 238 -18.04 0.39 -10.82
N PHE A 239 -16.89 0.66 -11.44
CA PHE A 239 -15.71 1.22 -10.80
C PHE A 239 -15.99 2.64 -10.25
N ALA A 240 -16.61 3.51 -11.04
CA ALA A 240 -16.96 4.88 -10.62
C ALA A 240 -18.00 4.91 -9.49
N GLY A 241 -18.78 3.84 -9.31
CA GLY A 241 -19.72 3.69 -8.19
C GLY A 241 -19.08 3.29 -6.86
N LEU A 242 -17.79 2.95 -6.83
CA LEU A 242 -17.06 2.65 -5.61
C LEU A 242 -16.79 3.94 -4.82
N ASP A 243 -16.50 3.77 -3.53
CA ASP A 243 -15.93 4.86 -2.71
C ASP A 243 -14.62 5.37 -3.33
N GLU A 244 -14.38 6.68 -3.28
CA GLU A 244 -13.22 7.31 -3.92
C GLU A 244 -11.89 6.72 -3.41
N LYS A 245 -11.77 6.44 -2.11
CA LYS A 245 -10.56 5.83 -1.53
C LYS A 245 -10.30 4.43 -2.10
N LEU A 246 -11.38 3.66 -2.32
CA LEU A 246 -11.28 2.35 -2.95
C LEU A 246 -10.92 2.45 -4.43
N GLN A 247 -11.45 3.45 -5.16
CA GLN A 247 -11.07 3.69 -6.55
C GLN A 247 -9.56 3.89 -6.66
N TYR A 248 -9.00 4.80 -5.87
CA TYR A 248 -7.56 5.07 -5.87
C TYR A 248 -6.73 3.88 -5.39
N ALA A 249 -7.16 3.17 -4.35
CA ALA A 249 -6.45 1.98 -3.88
C ALA A 249 -6.41 0.88 -4.96
N TYR A 250 -7.51 0.66 -5.68
CA TYR A 250 -7.52 -0.31 -6.78
C TYR A 250 -6.64 0.13 -7.96
N LEU A 251 -6.61 1.42 -8.29
CA LEU A 251 -5.71 1.96 -9.30
C LEU A 251 -4.24 1.75 -8.89
N CYS A 252 -3.89 2.04 -7.63
CA CYS A 252 -2.53 1.84 -7.13
C CYS A 252 -2.10 0.38 -7.26
N VAL A 253 -2.92 -0.56 -6.80
CA VAL A 253 -2.59 -1.99 -6.85
C VAL A 253 -2.53 -2.49 -8.29
N ALA A 254 -3.50 -2.12 -9.11
CA ALA A 254 -3.53 -2.53 -10.51
C ALA A 254 -2.43 -1.88 -11.36
N GLY A 255 -1.93 -0.72 -10.95
CA GLY A 255 -0.80 -0.05 -11.61
C GLY A 255 0.51 -0.82 -11.50
N ILE A 256 0.73 -1.56 -10.42
CA ILE A 256 1.96 -2.33 -10.21
C ILE A 256 1.92 -3.75 -10.79
N GLY A 257 0.75 -4.25 -11.17
CA GLY A 257 0.62 -5.58 -11.76
C GLY A 257 -0.82 -6.07 -11.86
N ARG A 258 -0.96 -7.24 -12.47
CA ARG A 258 -2.26 -7.92 -12.61
C ARG A 258 -2.47 -8.89 -11.46
N PHE A 259 -3.54 -8.69 -10.70
CA PHE A 259 -3.92 -9.51 -9.56
C PHE A 259 -5.24 -10.25 -9.81
N SER A 260 -5.45 -11.37 -9.11
CA SER A 260 -6.80 -11.95 -9.00
C SER A 260 -7.70 -10.97 -8.24
N ARG A 261 -9.02 -11.16 -8.35
CA ARG A 261 -9.98 -10.27 -7.66
C ARG A 261 -9.76 -10.25 -6.13
N THR A 262 -9.53 -11.41 -5.54
CA THR A 262 -9.28 -11.56 -4.10
C THR A 262 -7.98 -10.91 -3.68
N ALA A 263 -6.89 -11.13 -4.43
CA ALA A 263 -5.59 -10.49 -4.18
C ALA A 263 -5.66 -8.97 -4.33
N LEU A 264 -6.33 -8.46 -5.37
CA LEU A 264 -6.55 -7.03 -5.58
C LEU A 264 -7.24 -6.38 -4.36
N MET A 265 -8.34 -7.00 -3.90
CA MET A 265 -9.09 -6.51 -2.74
C MET A 265 -8.25 -6.55 -1.46
N SER A 266 -7.50 -7.62 -1.23
CA SER A 266 -6.64 -7.77 -0.05
C SER A 266 -5.51 -6.75 -0.05
N GLN A 267 -4.84 -6.53 -1.18
CA GLN A 267 -3.76 -5.54 -1.30
C GLN A 267 -4.28 -4.10 -1.18
N ALA A 268 -5.41 -3.79 -1.78
CA ALA A 268 -6.04 -2.47 -1.62
C ALA A 268 -6.45 -2.19 -0.17
N LYS A 269 -6.99 -3.20 0.52
CA LYS A 269 -7.30 -3.12 1.96
C LYS A 269 -6.04 -2.89 2.78
N LEU A 270 -4.97 -3.67 2.55
CA LEU A 270 -3.69 -3.50 3.24
C LEU A 270 -3.11 -2.11 3.03
N LEU A 271 -3.12 -1.59 1.79
CA LEU A 271 -2.67 -0.24 1.47
C LEU A 271 -3.43 0.82 2.26
N LEU A 272 -4.77 0.76 2.27
CA LEU A 272 -5.60 1.73 2.97
C LEU A 272 -5.44 1.64 4.50
N GLU A 273 -5.40 0.45 5.07
CA GLU A 273 -5.18 0.26 6.51
C GLU A 273 -3.79 0.72 6.93
N THR A 274 -2.77 0.45 6.10
CA THR A 274 -1.41 0.99 6.31
C THR A 274 -1.44 2.50 6.33
N ALA A 275 -1.96 3.13 5.27
CA ALA A 275 -2.02 4.59 5.16
C ALA A 275 -2.81 5.24 6.32
N ASN A 276 -3.91 4.62 6.76
CA ASN A 276 -4.68 5.11 7.90
C ASN A 276 -3.91 5.00 9.23
N SER A 277 -3.09 3.95 9.40
CA SER A 277 -2.32 3.68 10.62
C SER A 277 -1.07 4.54 10.76
N LEU A 278 -0.61 5.18 9.68
CA LEU A 278 0.55 6.06 9.68
C LEU A 278 0.25 7.37 10.44
N PRO A 279 1.27 8.03 11.02
CA PRO A 279 1.09 9.32 11.70
C PRO A 279 0.72 10.44 10.71
N ALA A 280 0.14 11.53 11.22
CA ALA A 280 -0.18 12.71 10.42
C ALA A 280 1.03 13.62 10.19
N THR A 281 2.08 13.49 11.01
CA THR A 281 3.23 14.40 11.07
C THR A 281 4.33 14.13 10.04
N GLY A 282 4.15 13.14 9.17
CA GLY A 282 5.17 12.68 8.24
C GLY A 282 5.83 11.37 8.70
N PHE A 283 6.31 10.58 7.73
CA PHE A 283 6.88 9.26 7.97
C PHE A 283 7.81 8.86 6.82
N ALA A 284 8.89 8.17 7.14
CA ALA A 284 9.81 7.62 6.15
C ALA A 284 9.22 6.40 5.45
N ARG A 285 9.74 6.06 4.27
CA ARG A 285 9.34 4.88 3.49
C ARG A 285 9.46 3.60 4.33
N THR A 286 10.54 3.45 5.07
CA THR A 286 10.75 2.33 6.01
C THR A 286 9.61 2.20 7.03
N CYS A 287 9.05 3.32 7.51
CA CYS A 287 7.90 3.32 8.41
C CYS A 287 6.64 2.75 7.74
N VAL A 288 6.41 3.07 6.46
CA VAL A 288 5.30 2.51 5.67
C VAL A 288 5.44 0.99 5.57
N LEU A 289 6.63 0.52 5.16
CA LEU A 289 6.91 -0.91 4.97
C LEU A 289 6.73 -1.70 6.28
N ARG A 290 7.28 -1.21 7.37
CA ARG A 290 7.17 -1.83 8.69
C ARG A 290 5.72 -1.83 9.21
N THR A 291 4.97 -0.76 8.98
CA THR A 291 3.56 -0.68 9.34
C THR A 291 2.74 -1.73 8.59
N ALA A 292 2.93 -1.84 7.27
CA ALA A 292 2.28 -2.84 6.44
C ALA A 292 2.61 -4.26 6.89
N PHE A 293 3.89 -4.54 7.18
CA PHE A 293 4.34 -5.83 7.69
C PHE A 293 3.65 -6.20 9.01
N LEU A 294 3.63 -5.28 9.98
CA LEU A 294 2.99 -5.52 11.27
C LEU A 294 1.47 -5.73 11.17
N LEU A 295 0.81 -5.03 10.26
CA LEU A 295 -0.62 -5.23 9.99
C LEU A 295 -0.88 -6.61 9.37
N PHE A 296 -0.08 -6.98 8.37
CA PHE A 296 -0.18 -8.28 7.72
C PHE A 296 0.07 -9.43 8.71
N GLU A 297 1.13 -9.36 9.52
CA GLU A 297 1.48 -10.40 10.49
C GLU A 297 0.46 -10.53 11.62
N LYS A 298 -0.26 -9.44 11.95
CA LYS A 298 -1.32 -9.47 12.97
C LYS A 298 -2.53 -10.28 12.51
N ASP A 299 -2.91 -10.17 11.24
CA ASP A 299 -4.05 -10.90 10.65
C ASP A 299 -3.76 -11.31 9.21
N PRO A 300 -2.90 -12.33 9.00
CA PRO A 300 -2.56 -12.79 7.65
C PRO A 300 -3.78 -13.25 6.85
N SER A 301 -4.81 -13.77 7.51
CA SER A 301 -6.01 -14.28 6.85
C SER A 301 -6.82 -13.20 6.14
N SER A 302 -6.82 -11.98 6.68
CA SER A 302 -7.50 -10.82 6.07
C SER A 302 -6.78 -10.27 4.84
N PHE A 303 -5.48 -10.55 4.68
CA PHE A 303 -4.64 -9.96 3.64
C PHE A 303 -3.99 -10.99 2.70
N SER A 304 -4.06 -12.28 3.01
CA SER A 304 -3.61 -13.34 2.11
C SER A 304 -4.76 -13.76 1.18
N SER A 305 -4.49 -13.79 -0.12
CA SER A 305 -5.36 -14.51 -1.04
C SER A 305 -4.90 -15.96 -1.08
N SER A 306 -5.80 -16.90 -0.83
CA SER A 306 -5.53 -18.35 -0.96
C SER A 306 -5.33 -18.79 -2.41
N GLU A 307 -5.56 -17.91 -3.38
CA GLU A 307 -5.36 -18.16 -4.79
C GLU A 307 -3.94 -17.78 -5.20
N ARG A 308 -3.22 -18.73 -5.76
CA ARG A 308 -1.98 -18.47 -6.48
C ARG A 308 -2.27 -17.43 -7.55
N ALA A 309 -1.47 -16.36 -7.61
CA ALA A 309 -1.54 -15.39 -8.69
C ALA A 309 -1.56 -16.17 -10.01
N PHE A 310 -2.60 -15.97 -10.81
CA PHE A 310 -2.67 -16.57 -12.13
C PHE A 310 -1.43 -16.12 -12.88
N GLY A 311 -0.67 -17.08 -13.35
CA GLY A 311 0.64 -16.90 -13.96
C GLY A 311 0.64 -15.71 -14.88
N GLY A 312 1.64 -14.86 -14.68
CA GLY A 312 1.80 -13.62 -15.43
C GLY A 312 1.68 -13.88 -16.90
N GLY A 313 0.63 -13.36 -17.51
CA GLY A 313 0.55 -13.28 -18.94
C GLY A 313 1.74 -12.45 -19.47
N ARG A 314 1.98 -12.49 -20.75
CA ARG A 314 3.08 -11.83 -21.49
C ARG A 314 3.50 -10.43 -21.00
N PHE A 315 2.64 -9.75 -20.26
CA PHE A 315 2.86 -8.39 -19.76
C PHE A 315 3.84 -8.32 -18.57
N ASN A 316 3.77 -9.28 -17.62
CA ASN A 316 4.72 -9.30 -16.49
C ASN A 316 6.12 -9.69 -16.98
N SER A 317 6.23 -10.50 -18.03
CA SER A 317 7.51 -10.86 -18.65
C SER A 317 8.18 -9.69 -19.37
N ILE A 318 7.42 -8.75 -19.92
CA ILE A 318 7.93 -7.57 -20.61
C ILE A 318 8.44 -6.52 -19.62
N LEU A 319 7.70 -6.31 -18.49
CA LEU A 319 8.13 -5.40 -17.42
C LEU A 319 9.37 -5.94 -16.67
N ALA A 320 9.40 -7.25 -16.38
CA ALA A 320 10.55 -7.91 -15.76
C ALA A 320 11.79 -7.86 -16.67
N ARG A 321 11.63 -8.09 -17.97
CA ARG A 321 12.72 -7.93 -18.96
C ARG A 321 13.22 -6.50 -19.08
N ALA A 322 12.34 -5.51 -18.99
CA ALA A 322 12.73 -4.10 -19.02
C ALA A 322 13.50 -3.68 -17.76
N GLN A 323 13.33 -4.40 -16.64
CA GLN A 323 14.00 -4.16 -15.36
C GLN A 323 15.18 -5.11 -15.08
N GLY A 324 15.48 -6.07 -15.99
CA GLY A 324 16.61 -6.99 -15.88
C GLY A 324 16.42 -8.11 -14.84
N GLU A 325 15.19 -8.40 -14.43
CA GLU A 325 14.87 -9.47 -13.47
C GLU A 325 14.42 -10.75 -14.17
N ASP A 326 14.82 -11.93 -13.66
CA ASP A 326 14.42 -13.23 -14.17
C ASP A 326 12.92 -13.50 -13.98
N GLU A 327 12.23 -13.93 -15.04
CA GLU A 327 10.77 -14.11 -15.15
C GLU A 327 10.14 -15.00 -14.04
N ASN A 328 10.90 -15.88 -13.41
CA ASN A 328 10.40 -16.82 -12.39
C ASN A 328 10.49 -16.30 -10.94
N SER A 329 11.26 -15.25 -10.69
CA SER A 329 11.45 -14.71 -9.33
C SER A 329 10.39 -13.70 -8.94
N SER A 330 9.91 -12.87 -9.89
CA SER A 330 9.04 -11.73 -9.59
C SER A 330 7.62 -12.13 -9.18
N ALA A 331 7.02 -13.16 -9.81
CA ALA A 331 5.63 -13.54 -9.52
C ALA A 331 5.47 -14.27 -8.18
N ASN A 332 6.47 -15.06 -7.77
CA ASN A 332 6.46 -15.77 -6.49
C ASN A 332 6.88 -14.86 -5.32
N SER A 333 7.82 -13.92 -5.53
CA SER A 333 8.27 -12.99 -4.49
C SER A 333 7.20 -11.97 -4.08
N ILE A 334 6.31 -11.59 -4.99
CA ILE A 334 5.21 -10.65 -4.72
C ILE A 334 4.19 -11.23 -3.72
N LEU A 335 4.05 -12.56 -3.64
CA LEU A 335 3.11 -13.23 -2.72
C LEU A 335 3.73 -13.57 -1.37
N GLU A 336 5.05 -13.63 -1.28
CA GLU A 336 5.76 -14.13 -0.09
C GLU A 336 6.26 -13.02 0.84
N ASN A 337 6.44 -11.79 0.35
CA ASN A 337 6.93 -10.67 1.17
C ASN A 337 6.02 -9.44 1.06
N PRO A 338 5.17 -9.17 2.08
CA PRO A 338 4.29 -7.99 2.11
C PRO A 338 5.05 -6.66 2.00
N SER A 339 6.28 -6.60 2.50
CA SER A 339 7.11 -5.39 2.41
C SER A 339 7.53 -5.09 0.98
N ALA A 340 7.87 -6.10 0.17
CA ALA A 340 8.25 -5.90 -1.23
C ALA A 340 7.09 -5.41 -2.09
N VAL A 341 5.88 -5.93 -1.85
CA VAL A 341 4.66 -5.42 -2.51
C VAL A 341 4.40 -3.99 -2.10
N MET A 342 4.47 -3.69 -0.81
CA MET A 342 4.22 -2.36 -0.27
C MET A 342 5.26 -1.35 -0.75
N ASP A 343 6.52 -1.76 -0.95
CA ASP A 343 7.57 -0.91 -1.51
C ASP A 343 7.20 -0.39 -2.91
N ARG A 344 6.73 -1.29 -3.79
CA ARG A 344 6.22 -0.91 -5.12
C ARG A 344 4.92 -0.10 -5.03
N LEU A 345 4.05 -0.41 -4.05
CA LEU A 345 2.83 0.34 -3.82
C LEU A 345 3.10 1.76 -3.31
N CYS A 346 4.21 2.04 -2.62
CA CYS A 346 4.56 3.40 -2.21
C CYS A 346 4.69 4.34 -3.42
N ASP A 347 5.41 3.92 -4.46
CA ASP A 347 5.59 4.73 -5.68
C ASP A 347 4.24 4.94 -6.39
N SER A 348 3.45 3.88 -6.52
CA SER A 348 2.11 3.97 -7.09
C SER A 348 1.19 4.84 -6.25
N ALA A 349 1.21 4.71 -4.92
CA ALA A 349 0.40 5.50 -4.00
C ALA A 349 0.73 7.01 -4.06
N THR A 350 1.98 7.35 -4.34
CA THR A 350 2.40 8.73 -4.56
C THR A 350 1.83 9.26 -5.87
N MET A 351 1.89 8.50 -6.96
CA MET A 351 1.31 8.89 -8.25
C MET A 351 -0.20 9.13 -8.19
N PHE A 352 -0.91 8.35 -7.35
CA PHE A 352 -2.35 8.47 -7.19
C PHE A 352 -2.80 9.35 -6.02
N GLY A 353 -1.86 9.97 -5.28
CA GLY A 353 -2.18 10.92 -4.21
C GLY A 353 -2.71 10.30 -2.91
N ILE A 354 -2.51 9.00 -2.68
CA ILE A 354 -2.72 8.36 -1.37
C ILE A 354 -1.62 8.74 -0.40
N LEU A 355 -0.37 8.76 -0.89
CA LEU A 355 0.80 9.31 -0.22
C LEU A 355 1.28 10.55 -0.99
N GLN A 356 1.93 11.46 -0.30
CA GLN A 356 2.53 12.65 -0.88
C GLN A 356 3.97 12.78 -0.38
N GLU A 357 4.92 12.97 -1.27
CA GLU A 357 6.30 13.29 -0.90
C GLU A 357 6.37 14.67 -0.27
N TYR A 358 7.06 14.76 0.87
CA TYR A 358 7.15 15.98 1.66
C TYR A 358 8.57 16.51 1.78
N GLY A 359 9.57 15.65 1.61
CA GLY A 359 10.97 15.99 1.71
C GLY A 359 11.85 14.76 1.91
N LYS A 360 13.04 14.99 2.46
CA LYS A 360 13.99 13.93 2.82
C LYS A 360 14.37 14.04 4.29
N ASP A 361 14.65 12.91 4.92
CA ASP A 361 15.18 12.85 6.27
C ASP A 361 16.72 13.02 6.31
N GLU A 362 17.29 13.01 7.52
CA GLU A 362 18.74 13.10 7.78
C GLU A 362 19.55 11.99 7.09
N ASN A 363 18.92 10.86 6.77
CA ASN A 363 19.53 9.73 6.08
C ASN A 363 19.35 9.80 4.55
N GLY A 364 18.69 10.82 4.04
CA GLY A 364 18.34 10.98 2.62
C GLY A 364 17.15 10.13 2.16
N GLU A 365 16.44 9.46 3.11
CA GLU A 365 15.24 8.69 2.81
C GLU A 365 14.05 9.61 2.54
N THR A 366 13.23 9.26 1.55
CA THR A 366 12.02 10.04 1.21
C THR A 366 11.01 9.99 2.35
N VAL A 367 10.57 11.17 2.78
CA VAL A 367 9.52 11.35 3.78
C VAL A 367 8.20 11.63 3.09
N PHE A 368 7.18 10.91 3.49
CA PHE A 368 5.82 11.05 3.00
C PHE A 368 4.91 11.66 4.04
N VAL A 369 3.83 12.25 3.58
CA VAL A 369 2.63 12.60 4.36
C VAL A 369 1.41 11.94 3.74
N LYS A 370 0.33 11.88 4.48
CA LYS A 370 -0.95 11.36 3.96
C LYS A 370 -1.48 12.27 2.88
N GLY A 371 -1.82 11.71 1.74
CA GLY A 371 -2.41 12.44 0.63
C GLY A 371 -3.85 12.89 0.91
N GLY A 372 -4.31 13.91 0.17
CA GLY A 372 -5.62 14.53 0.35
C GLY A 372 -6.81 13.58 0.21
N VAL A 373 -6.67 12.53 -0.58
CA VAL A 373 -7.69 11.48 -0.79
C VAL A 373 -8.10 10.81 0.53
N LEU A 374 -7.16 10.61 1.45
CA LEU A 374 -7.44 9.95 2.74
C LEU A 374 -8.27 10.81 3.71
N PHE A 375 -8.24 12.14 3.56
CA PHE A 375 -8.97 13.09 4.41
C PHE A 375 -10.38 13.37 3.91
N LYS A 376 -10.71 13.02 2.67
CA LYS A 376 -12.08 13.16 2.17
C LYS A 376 -13.01 12.30 3.00
N LYS A 377 -14.03 12.93 3.60
CA LYS A 377 -15.10 12.20 4.31
C LYS A 377 -15.87 11.38 3.27
N THR A 378 -15.97 10.08 3.51
CA THR A 378 -16.92 9.25 2.78
C THR A 378 -18.29 9.85 3.01
N VAL A 379 -18.96 10.33 1.97
CA VAL A 379 -20.37 10.73 2.04
C VAL A 379 -21.17 9.43 2.16
N SER A 380 -21.11 8.82 3.34
CA SER A 380 -22.00 7.73 3.71
C SER A 380 -23.38 8.35 3.85
N GLY A 381 -24.24 8.12 2.87
CA GLY A 381 -25.65 8.48 2.91
C GLY A 381 -26.38 7.75 4.06
N THR A 382 -26.17 8.20 5.28
CA THR A 382 -26.99 7.86 6.44
C THR A 382 -27.82 9.08 6.87
N GLY A 383 -28.58 9.59 5.91
CA GLY A 383 -29.64 10.53 6.14
C GLY A 383 -30.84 10.06 5.34
N ILE A 384 -31.81 9.46 6.02
CA ILE A 384 -33.11 9.17 5.41
C ILE A 384 -33.74 10.51 5.07
N GLY A 385 -33.80 10.86 3.77
CA GLY A 385 -34.77 11.85 3.31
C GLY A 385 -34.37 13.03 2.43
N ALA A 386 -33.10 13.24 2.08
CA ALA A 386 -32.77 14.20 1.02
C ALA A 386 -31.53 13.72 0.25
N GLU A 387 -31.65 13.54 -1.04
CA GLU A 387 -30.46 13.42 -1.89
C GLU A 387 -29.65 14.71 -1.72
N PRO A 388 -28.33 14.63 -1.41
CA PRO A 388 -27.52 15.82 -1.30
C PRO A 388 -27.55 16.56 -2.65
N GLU A 389 -27.92 17.82 -2.65
CA GLU A 389 -27.82 18.66 -3.85
C GLU A 389 -26.37 18.65 -4.35
N LEU A 390 -26.17 18.15 -5.55
CA LEU A 390 -24.86 18.11 -6.19
C LEU A 390 -24.43 19.55 -6.57
N PRO A 391 -23.16 19.90 -6.39
CA PRO A 391 -22.69 21.24 -6.68
C PRO A 391 -22.80 21.56 -8.17
N LYS A 392 -23.10 22.80 -8.48
CA LYS A 392 -23.09 23.34 -9.83
C LYS A 392 -21.66 23.70 -10.22
N VAL A 393 -21.01 22.82 -10.98
CA VAL A 393 -19.57 22.92 -11.30
C VAL A 393 -19.27 23.22 -12.76
N LEU A 394 -20.31 23.33 -13.60
CA LEU A 394 -20.14 23.66 -15.01
C LEU A 394 -20.37 25.13 -15.28
N ASN A 395 -19.44 25.73 -16.02
CA ASN A 395 -19.60 27.03 -16.64
C ASN A 395 -19.43 26.84 -18.15
N ILE A 396 -20.42 27.31 -18.94
CA ILE A 396 -20.45 27.18 -20.40
C ILE A 396 -20.44 28.57 -21.01
N ASP A 397 -19.49 28.86 -21.87
CA ASP A 397 -19.42 30.10 -22.61
C ASP A 397 -20.20 30.05 -23.96
N PRO A 398 -20.49 31.19 -24.59
CA PRO A 398 -21.18 31.23 -25.90
C PRO A 398 -20.39 30.57 -27.04
N ALA A 399 -19.09 30.28 -26.86
CA ALA A 399 -18.30 29.55 -27.85
C ALA A 399 -18.29 28.03 -27.57
N PHE A 400 -19.17 27.57 -26.67
CA PHE A 400 -19.37 26.14 -26.26
C PHE A 400 -18.17 25.52 -25.52
N ASN A 401 -17.24 26.35 -24.98
CA ASN A 401 -16.27 25.84 -24.05
C ASN A 401 -16.92 25.62 -22.70
N VAL A 402 -16.61 24.47 -22.09
CA VAL A 402 -17.17 24.03 -20.82
C VAL A 402 -16.04 23.93 -19.81
N THR A 403 -16.05 24.80 -18.80
CA THR A 403 -15.13 24.70 -17.66
C THR A 403 -15.77 23.84 -16.58
N VAL A 404 -15.10 22.78 -16.20
CA VAL A 404 -15.52 21.87 -15.12
C VAL A 404 -14.67 22.14 -13.90
N PHE A 405 -15.29 22.70 -12.86
CA PHE A 405 -14.62 22.93 -11.57
C PHE A 405 -14.61 21.68 -10.70
N PRO A 406 -13.64 21.53 -9.78
CA PRO A 406 -13.60 20.42 -8.84
C PRO A 406 -14.84 20.36 -7.94
N GLY A 407 -15.28 19.11 -7.61
CA GLY A 407 -16.36 18.90 -6.64
C GLY A 407 -17.34 17.80 -6.96
N LEU A 408 -17.25 17.16 -8.13
CA LEU A 408 -18.09 16.02 -8.49
C LEU A 408 -17.34 14.69 -8.33
N PRO A 409 -18.00 13.64 -7.83
CA PRO A 409 -17.45 12.30 -7.88
C PRO A 409 -17.39 11.79 -9.33
N LEU A 410 -16.47 10.85 -9.59
CA LEU A 410 -16.24 10.28 -10.92
C LEU A 410 -17.54 9.77 -11.56
N LYS A 411 -18.43 9.16 -10.77
CA LYS A 411 -19.72 8.65 -11.23
C LYS A 411 -20.58 9.71 -11.95
N GLU A 412 -20.57 10.94 -11.43
CA GLU A 412 -21.36 12.05 -11.97
C GLU A 412 -20.64 12.75 -13.14
N LEU A 413 -19.31 12.63 -13.22
CA LEU A 413 -18.51 13.18 -14.33
C LEU A 413 -18.59 12.31 -15.60
N LEU A 414 -18.72 10.98 -15.47
CA LEU A 414 -18.72 10.09 -16.64
C LEU A 414 -19.79 10.41 -17.69
N PRO A 415 -21.05 10.72 -17.36
CA PRO A 415 -22.05 11.13 -18.37
C PRO A 415 -21.62 12.37 -19.14
N LEU A 416 -20.99 13.35 -18.47
CA LEU A 416 -20.49 14.58 -19.08
C LEU A 416 -19.38 14.29 -20.10
N MET A 417 -18.48 13.34 -19.78
CA MET A 417 -17.36 12.95 -20.67
C MET A 417 -17.81 12.35 -22.01
N ARG A 418 -19.08 11.94 -22.13
CA ARG A 418 -19.64 11.41 -23.39
C ARG A 418 -20.06 12.48 -24.36
N ILE A 419 -20.39 13.69 -23.88
CA ILE A 419 -21.00 14.77 -24.64
C ILE A 419 -20.07 15.92 -25.00
N MET A 420 -18.81 15.88 -24.52
CA MET A 420 -17.82 16.92 -24.75
C MET A 420 -16.43 16.31 -25.01
N ASP A 421 -15.53 17.10 -25.58
CA ASP A 421 -14.15 16.73 -25.89
C ASP A 421 -13.18 17.58 -25.05
N LEU A 422 -12.15 16.95 -24.48
CA LEU A 422 -11.13 17.63 -23.67
C LEU A 422 -10.24 18.53 -24.52
N LYS A 423 -10.06 19.78 -24.09
CA LYS A 423 -9.12 20.74 -24.67
C LYS A 423 -7.87 20.93 -23.82
N GLN A 424 -8.05 21.19 -22.54
CA GLN A 424 -6.96 21.53 -21.62
C GLN A 424 -7.33 21.14 -20.20
N PHE A 425 -6.32 20.85 -19.39
CA PHE A 425 -6.47 20.59 -17.98
C PHE A 425 -5.34 21.33 -17.21
N ASP A 426 -5.73 22.22 -16.33
CA ASP A 426 -4.82 22.90 -15.40
C ASP A 426 -5.43 22.80 -13.98
N THR A 427 -5.86 23.89 -13.38
CA THR A 427 -6.60 23.91 -12.10
C THR A 427 -8.06 23.48 -12.28
N ALA A 428 -8.62 23.65 -13.47
CA ALA A 428 -9.92 23.16 -13.89
C ALA A 428 -9.81 22.48 -15.26
N ALA A 429 -10.72 21.58 -15.54
CA ALA A 429 -10.80 20.92 -16.84
C ALA A 429 -11.58 21.78 -17.83
N VAL A 430 -11.03 22.06 -19.01
CA VAL A 430 -11.69 22.78 -20.10
C VAL A 430 -12.00 21.80 -21.20
N PHE A 431 -13.28 21.68 -21.51
CA PHE A 431 -13.82 20.87 -22.59
C PHE A 431 -14.49 21.75 -23.64
N GLU A 432 -14.89 21.18 -24.76
CA GLU A 432 -15.68 21.80 -25.79
C GLU A 432 -16.84 20.89 -26.22
N ILE A 433 -18.04 21.47 -26.35
CA ILE A 433 -19.16 20.79 -26.96
C ILE A 433 -19.12 21.06 -28.45
N THR A 434 -18.97 20.02 -29.25
CA THR A 434 -18.90 20.09 -30.72
C THR A 434 -19.97 19.23 -31.32
N ARG A 435 -20.35 19.50 -32.61
CA ARG A 435 -21.22 18.61 -33.34
C ARG A 435 -20.73 17.16 -33.29
N LYS A 436 -19.42 16.92 -33.40
CA LYS A 436 -18.83 15.59 -33.36
C LYS A 436 -19.06 14.92 -32.00
N SER A 437 -18.90 15.64 -30.87
CA SER A 437 -19.12 15.10 -29.55
C SER A 437 -20.58 14.77 -29.28
N ILE A 438 -21.52 15.61 -29.76
CA ILE A 438 -22.96 15.36 -29.63
C ILE A 438 -23.39 14.17 -30.50
N MET A 439 -22.96 14.09 -31.75
CA MET A 439 -23.26 12.94 -32.64
C MET A 439 -22.75 11.63 -32.02
N ARG A 440 -21.51 11.63 -31.46
CA ARG A 440 -20.99 10.47 -30.75
C ARG A 440 -21.85 10.07 -29.54
N ALA A 441 -22.39 11.05 -28.81
CA ALA A 441 -23.29 10.80 -27.69
C ALA A 441 -24.62 10.18 -28.15
N LEU A 442 -25.22 10.71 -29.23
CA LEU A 442 -26.44 10.18 -29.86
C LEU A 442 -26.21 8.75 -30.38
N ASP A 443 -25.11 8.49 -31.09
CA ASP A 443 -24.73 7.16 -31.58
C ASP A 443 -24.54 6.14 -30.44
N SER A 444 -24.14 6.62 -29.27
CA SER A 444 -24.03 5.79 -28.05
C SER A 444 -25.36 5.54 -27.34
N GLY A 445 -26.50 6.01 -27.92
CA GLY A 445 -27.84 5.76 -27.43
C GLY A 445 -28.42 6.81 -26.48
N LEU A 446 -27.74 7.94 -26.24
CA LEU A 446 -28.30 9.07 -25.50
C LEU A 446 -29.34 9.82 -26.40
N LYS A 447 -30.40 10.31 -25.77
CA LYS A 447 -31.37 11.16 -26.46
C LYS A 447 -31.03 12.63 -26.22
N GLU A 448 -31.40 13.50 -27.15
CA GLU A 448 -31.22 14.95 -27.05
C GLU A 448 -31.67 15.52 -25.69
N LYS A 449 -32.88 15.15 -25.25
CA LYS A 449 -33.42 15.59 -23.94
C LYS A 449 -32.52 15.16 -22.76
N GLU A 450 -32.01 13.95 -22.82
CA GLU A 450 -31.11 13.42 -21.78
C GLU A 450 -29.77 14.19 -21.77
N ILE A 451 -29.23 14.55 -22.93
CA ILE A 451 -28.03 15.38 -23.06
C ILE A 451 -28.23 16.74 -22.39
N LEU A 452 -29.36 17.41 -22.71
CA LEU A 452 -29.70 18.71 -22.12
C LEU A 452 -29.93 18.62 -20.60
N GLU A 453 -30.57 17.57 -20.12
CA GLU A 453 -30.81 17.33 -18.70
C GLU A 453 -29.45 17.12 -17.95
N ILE A 454 -28.52 16.34 -18.52
CA ILE A 454 -27.20 16.11 -17.96
C ILE A 454 -26.43 17.44 -17.82
N ILE A 455 -26.46 18.28 -18.83
CA ILE A 455 -25.80 19.59 -18.83
C ILE A 455 -26.43 20.51 -17.78
N LYS A 456 -27.76 20.67 -17.83
CA LYS A 456 -28.55 21.55 -16.93
C LYS A 456 -28.37 21.14 -15.45
N LYS A 457 -28.24 19.85 -15.17
CA LYS A 457 -28.06 19.32 -13.81
C LYS A 457 -26.88 19.94 -13.09
N PHE A 458 -25.78 20.19 -13.80
CA PHE A 458 -24.53 20.65 -13.21
C PHE A 458 -24.13 22.07 -13.60
N CYS A 459 -24.86 22.73 -14.50
CA CYS A 459 -24.59 24.10 -14.91
C CYS A 459 -24.99 25.10 -13.82
N ALA A 460 -24.12 26.09 -13.57
CA ALA A 460 -24.37 27.14 -12.59
C ALA A 460 -25.35 28.21 -13.05
N TYR A 461 -25.47 28.39 -14.37
CA TYR A 461 -26.28 29.41 -15.03
C TYR A 461 -27.18 28.80 -16.09
N GLU A 462 -28.09 29.63 -16.66
CA GLU A 462 -28.87 29.24 -17.82
C GLU A 462 -27.96 28.94 -19.02
N LEU A 463 -28.31 27.91 -19.78
CA LEU A 463 -27.54 27.54 -20.97
C LEU A 463 -27.62 28.63 -22.03
N PRO A 464 -26.56 28.91 -22.79
CA PRO A 464 -26.58 29.81 -23.92
C PRO A 464 -27.62 29.35 -24.95
N GLU A 465 -28.48 30.29 -25.41
CA GLU A 465 -29.55 29.98 -26.39
C GLU A 465 -28.99 29.38 -27.69
N ASN A 466 -27.86 29.88 -28.17
CA ASN A 466 -27.18 29.34 -29.33
C ASN A 466 -26.76 27.88 -29.17
N LEU A 467 -26.39 27.45 -27.94
CA LEU A 467 -26.04 26.05 -27.65
C LEU A 467 -27.30 25.16 -27.75
N LEU A 468 -28.43 25.63 -27.20
CA LEU A 468 -29.70 24.88 -27.27
C LEU A 468 -30.10 24.63 -28.72
N VAL A 469 -30.13 25.69 -29.53
CA VAL A 469 -30.46 25.62 -30.98
C VAL A 469 -29.46 24.70 -31.70
N SER A 470 -28.17 24.80 -31.40
CA SER A 470 -27.17 23.97 -32.07
C SER A 470 -27.31 22.48 -31.75
N ILE A 471 -27.66 22.14 -30.50
CA ILE A 471 -27.86 20.72 -30.08
C ILE A 471 -29.12 20.15 -30.79
N GLU A 472 -30.18 20.96 -30.96
CA GLU A 472 -31.38 20.57 -31.69
C GLU A 472 -31.12 20.37 -33.20
N ASP A 473 -30.21 21.18 -33.78
CA ASP A 473 -29.84 21.13 -35.21
C ASP A 473 -28.88 19.98 -35.55
N TRP A 474 -28.11 19.48 -34.59
CA TRP A 474 -27.11 18.45 -34.79
C TRP A 474 -27.65 17.03 -34.69
#